data_355db3676cd275dbfd218e6b027ed001
#
_entry.id   355db3676cd275dbfd218e6b027ed001
#
_cell.length_a   1.000
_cell.length_b   1.000
_cell.length_c   1.000
_cell.angle_alpha   90.00
_cell.angle_beta   90.00
_cell.angle_gamma   90.00
#
_symmetry.space_group_name_H-M   'P 1'
#
loop_
_entity.id
_entity.type
_entity.pdbx_description
1 polymer ?
#
loop_
_entity_poly.entity_id
_entity_poly.type
_entity_poly.pdbx_seq_one_letter_code
_entity_poly.pdbx_strand_id
1 'polypeptide(L)'
;MLKLCRSALALGQRTGNGFGGRGIACLAALSETHQILQKTCRDFANAELAPHARRHDREQLHPAEQVRRLGELGLMSVAVREEYGGAGLDYLAYAIGMEEVARGDAAVSIVMGVNNLYLGTVQQHGTEAQKQQFLVPYTQGQHIAFYALSEPGSGSDASAASTTAKLNASGDYLLNGTKAWISNSKEASGGLIFATIDKSLKHKGITAFLTEKLVPGLSIAKKESKLGMRASSTCQLTLDDMCVPKSQVLGTPGGGFRIAMESLDCGRIGIAAQSTGIAQAALELAVDYADKRVAFGQRLSRLQMIQQKLADMALRVETARLLTWRAAWLKDNGLPITKEAAMAKLHASETATYCAHQCIQILGGMGYTTDLPAELYYRNARVTEIYEGTSEIQRIVIANCVMQSIYN
;
A
#
# COMPACT_ATOMS: atom_id res chain seq x y z
N MET A 1 12.68 -11.37 -17.50
CA MET A 1 11.64 -12.35 -17.07
C MET A 1 10.23 -11.81 -17.19
N LEU A 2 9.93 -10.58 -16.76
CA LEU A 2 8.62 -9.93 -17.02
C LEU A 2 8.31 -9.74 -18.52
N LYS A 3 9.31 -9.63 -19.40
CA LYS A 3 9.09 -9.67 -20.86
C LYS A 3 8.46 -10.98 -21.36
N LEU A 4 8.67 -12.10 -20.67
CA LEU A 4 8.02 -13.39 -20.98
C LEU A 4 6.55 -13.44 -20.51
N CYS A 5 6.22 -12.80 -19.39
CA CYS A 5 4.82 -12.62 -18.97
C CYS A 5 4.03 -11.73 -19.96
N ARG A 6 4.68 -10.75 -20.58
CA ARG A 6 4.08 -9.88 -21.60
C ARG A 6 3.65 -10.65 -22.87
N SER A 7 4.41 -11.66 -23.29
CA SER A 7 4.05 -12.48 -24.45
C SER A 7 2.83 -13.37 -24.22
N ALA A 8 2.58 -13.81 -22.98
CA ALA A 8 1.41 -14.61 -22.61
C ALA A 8 0.11 -13.76 -22.58
N LEU A 9 0.19 -12.49 -22.14
CA LEU A 9 -0.94 -11.56 -22.16
C LEU A 9 -1.43 -11.26 -23.59
N ALA A 10 -0.51 -11.10 -24.54
CA ALA A 10 -0.86 -10.82 -25.93
C ALA A 10 -1.54 -12.00 -26.66
N LEU A 11 -1.29 -13.22 -26.21
CA LEU A 11 -1.89 -14.44 -26.78
C LEU A 11 -3.28 -14.74 -26.19
N GLY A 12 -3.51 -14.40 -24.90
CA GLY A 12 -4.80 -14.64 -24.23
C GLY A 12 -5.95 -13.73 -24.69
N GLN A 13 -5.65 -12.57 -25.28
CA GLN A 13 -6.67 -11.64 -25.78
C GLN A 13 -7.27 -12.01 -27.15
N ARG A 14 -6.78 -13.04 -27.83
CA ARG A 14 -7.24 -13.42 -29.19
C ARG A 14 -8.21 -14.60 -29.26
N THR A 15 -8.57 -15.23 -28.15
CA THR A 15 -9.52 -16.37 -28.14
C THR A 15 -10.66 -16.18 -27.14
N GLY A 16 -11.55 -15.26 -27.42
CA GLY A 16 -12.71 -15.00 -26.56
C GLY A 16 -13.92 -14.50 -27.32
N ASN A 17 -14.45 -15.32 -28.27
CA ASN A 17 -15.81 -15.12 -28.76
C ASN A 17 -16.76 -16.07 -28.02
N GLY A 18 -17.71 -15.49 -27.32
CA GLY A 18 -19.01 -16.10 -27.01
C GLY A 18 -19.09 -16.87 -25.69
N PHE A 19 -19.58 -16.17 -24.64
CA PHE A 19 -20.72 -16.67 -23.85
C PHE A 19 -21.16 -15.53 -22.90
N GLY A 20 -22.30 -14.95 -23.18
CA GLY A 20 -22.99 -14.02 -22.30
C GLY A 20 -23.49 -14.75 -21.04
N GLY A 21 -22.69 -14.80 -20.05
CA GLY A 21 -23.01 -15.18 -18.68
C GLY A 21 -22.11 -14.37 -17.78
N ARG A 22 -22.69 -13.46 -16.97
CA ARG A 22 -21.98 -12.84 -15.82
C ARG A 22 -21.70 -13.94 -14.79
N GLY A 23 -20.82 -14.89 -15.16
CA GLY A 23 -20.28 -15.86 -14.21
C GLY A 23 -19.46 -15.12 -13.18
N ILE A 24 -19.69 -15.38 -11.91
CA ILE A 24 -18.74 -15.09 -10.85
C ILE A 24 -17.45 -15.80 -11.29
N ALA A 25 -16.48 -15.04 -11.80
CA ALA A 25 -15.17 -15.59 -12.07
C ALA A 25 -14.69 -16.21 -10.76
N CYS A 26 -14.32 -17.48 -10.80
CA CYS A 26 -13.82 -18.16 -9.62
C CYS A 26 -12.49 -17.50 -9.25
N LEU A 27 -12.53 -16.56 -8.29
CA LEU A 27 -11.34 -15.87 -7.76
C LEU A 27 -10.32 -16.85 -7.15
N ALA A 28 -10.70 -18.12 -7.02
CA ALA A 28 -9.80 -19.20 -6.60
C ALA A 28 -8.83 -19.66 -7.70
N ALA A 29 -9.03 -19.29 -8.97
CA ALA A 29 -8.18 -19.69 -10.09
C ALA A 29 -7.49 -18.46 -10.69
N LEU A 30 -6.25 -18.21 -10.28
CA LEU A 30 -5.38 -17.23 -10.91
C LEU A 30 -5.07 -17.63 -12.36
N SER A 31 -5.02 -16.67 -13.27
CA SER A 31 -4.51 -16.89 -14.62
C SER A 31 -3.03 -17.36 -14.58
N GLU A 32 -2.57 -18.00 -15.65
CA GLU A 32 -1.18 -18.42 -15.74
C GLU A 32 -0.21 -17.24 -15.51
N THR A 33 -0.53 -16.07 -16.04
CA THR A 33 0.26 -14.83 -15.84
C THR A 33 0.34 -14.45 -14.36
N HIS A 34 -0.78 -14.47 -13.63
CA HIS A 34 -0.81 -14.17 -12.20
C HIS A 34 -0.04 -15.22 -11.38
N GLN A 35 -0.11 -16.50 -11.75
CA GLN A 35 0.64 -17.56 -11.09
C GLN A 35 2.16 -17.39 -11.28
N ILE A 36 2.61 -17.05 -12.50
CA ILE A 36 4.02 -16.77 -12.79
C ILE A 36 4.48 -15.55 -12.00
N LEU A 37 3.67 -14.48 -11.98
CA LEU A 37 3.96 -13.28 -11.20
C LEU A 37 4.09 -13.59 -9.71
N GLN A 38 3.13 -14.31 -9.15
CA GLN A 38 3.15 -14.71 -7.74
C GLN A 38 4.41 -15.48 -7.40
N LYS A 39 4.75 -16.49 -8.22
CA LYS A 39 5.99 -17.25 -8.03
C LYS A 39 7.22 -16.38 -8.11
N THR A 40 7.30 -15.49 -9.09
CA THR A 40 8.47 -14.58 -9.27
C THR A 40 8.62 -13.65 -8.07
N CYS A 41 7.52 -13.05 -7.59
CA CYS A 41 7.53 -12.19 -6.41
C CYS A 41 7.91 -12.97 -5.14
N ARG A 42 7.42 -14.20 -4.98
CA ARG A 42 7.74 -15.07 -3.86
C ARG A 42 9.22 -15.47 -3.84
N ASP A 43 9.75 -15.87 -4.99
CA ASP A 43 11.16 -16.24 -5.11
C ASP A 43 12.06 -15.02 -4.79
N PHE A 44 11.73 -13.85 -5.30
CA PHE A 44 12.41 -12.61 -4.97
C PHE A 44 12.31 -12.26 -3.48
N ALA A 45 11.12 -12.35 -2.89
CA ALA A 45 10.91 -12.06 -1.48
C ALA A 45 11.73 -12.99 -0.57
N ASN A 46 11.81 -14.27 -0.92
CA ASN A 46 12.63 -15.25 -0.17
C ASN A 46 14.12 -15.00 -0.30
N ALA A 47 14.61 -14.67 -1.50
CA ALA A 47 16.03 -14.51 -1.76
C ALA A 47 16.58 -13.14 -1.33
N GLU A 48 15.79 -12.06 -1.51
CA GLU A 48 16.30 -10.70 -1.45
C GLU A 48 15.66 -9.84 -0.34
N LEU A 49 14.50 -10.21 0.19
CA LEU A 49 13.82 -9.41 1.21
C LEU A 49 13.92 -10.05 2.60
N ALA A 50 13.42 -11.25 2.77
CA ALA A 50 13.34 -11.92 4.07
C ALA A 50 14.70 -12.03 4.80
N PRO A 51 15.84 -12.32 4.12
CA PRO A 51 17.14 -12.40 4.78
C PRO A 51 17.61 -11.06 5.37
N HIS A 52 17.14 -9.94 4.84
CA HIS A 52 17.58 -8.60 5.22
C HIS A 52 16.59 -7.85 6.13
N ALA A 53 15.33 -8.26 6.18
CA ALA A 53 14.25 -7.55 6.88
C ALA A 53 14.56 -7.20 8.34
N ARG A 54 15.09 -8.17 9.10
CA ARG A 54 15.44 -7.98 10.53
C ARG A 54 16.59 -7.00 10.72
N ARG A 55 17.60 -7.02 9.86
CA ARG A 55 18.71 -6.06 9.91
C ARG A 55 18.20 -4.65 9.55
N HIS A 56 17.44 -4.52 8.47
CA HIS A 56 16.86 -3.23 8.05
C HIS A 56 15.96 -2.63 9.15
N ASP A 57 15.13 -3.44 9.82
CA ASP A 57 14.31 -2.99 10.94
C ASP A 57 15.16 -2.51 12.12
N ARG A 58 16.12 -3.34 12.58
CA ARG A 58 16.97 -3.05 13.74
C ARG A 58 17.79 -1.77 13.54
N GLU A 59 18.38 -1.62 12.36
CA GLU A 59 19.25 -0.50 12.00
C GLU A 59 18.46 0.70 11.48
N GLN A 60 17.13 0.57 11.28
CA GLN A 60 16.27 1.58 10.66
C GLN A 60 16.81 2.03 9.30
N LEU A 61 17.35 1.10 8.55
CA LEU A 61 18.03 1.33 7.29
C LEU A 61 17.05 1.23 6.12
N HIS A 62 17.01 2.27 5.29
CA HIS A 62 16.21 2.25 4.07
C HIS A 62 16.74 1.18 3.10
N PRO A 63 15.89 0.29 2.58
CA PRO A 63 16.28 -0.84 1.74
C PRO A 63 16.47 -0.43 0.27
N ALA A 64 17.38 0.52 0.00
CA ALA A 64 17.54 1.15 -1.32
C ALA A 64 17.79 0.16 -2.45
N GLU A 65 18.64 -0.86 -2.21
CA GLU A 65 18.95 -1.88 -3.21
C GLU A 65 17.72 -2.74 -3.53
N GLN A 66 16.96 -3.16 -2.52
CA GLN A 66 15.75 -3.94 -2.71
C GLN A 66 14.67 -3.14 -3.47
N VAL A 67 14.53 -1.84 -3.17
CA VAL A 67 13.62 -0.93 -3.87
C VAL A 67 14.04 -0.78 -5.34
N ARG A 68 15.33 -0.61 -5.62
CA ARG A 68 15.84 -0.55 -6.99
C ARG A 68 15.51 -1.84 -7.76
N ARG A 69 15.73 -3.01 -7.15
CA ARG A 69 15.42 -4.31 -7.76
C ARG A 69 13.93 -4.54 -7.97
N LEU A 70 13.05 -4.02 -7.07
CA LEU A 70 11.61 -4.00 -7.31
C LEU A 70 11.27 -3.18 -8.56
N GLY A 71 11.98 -2.07 -8.81
CA GLY A 71 11.83 -1.29 -10.04
C GLY A 71 12.20 -2.11 -11.29
N GLU A 72 13.31 -2.83 -11.26
CA GLU A 72 13.75 -3.72 -12.36
C GLU A 72 12.73 -4.84 -12.65
N LEU A 73 12.00 -5.30 -11.62
CA LEU A 73 10.91 -6.25 -11.77
C LEU A 73 9.58 -5.60 -12.21
N GLY A 74 9.50 -4.26 -12.32
CA GLY A 74 8.29 -3.52 -12.65
C GLY A 74 7.30 -3.38 -11.50
N LEU A 75 7.70 -3.77 -10.27
CA LEU A 75 6.83 -3.76 -9.10
C LEU A 75 6.65 -2.36 -8.51
N MET A 76 7.51 -1.41 -8.85
CA MET A 76 7.36 0.00 -8.43
C MET A 76 6.29 0.76 -9.23
N SER A 77 5.75 0.17 -10.32
CA SER A 77 4.77 0.79 -11.23
C SER A 77 3.86 -0.25 -11.90
N VAL A 78 3.28 -1.15 -11.10
CA VAL A 78 2.56 -2.35 -11.59
C VAL A 78 1.42 -2.00 -12.53
N ALA A 79 0.50 -1.12 -12.12
CA ALA A 79 -0.69 -0.73 -12.88
C ALA A 79 -0.49 0.53 -13.74
N VAL A 80 0.74 1.01 -13.85
CA VAL A 80 1.06 2.12 -14.76
C VAL A 80 1.20 1.58 -16.18
N ARG A 81 0.61 2.29 -17.15
CA ARG A 81 0.63 1.91 -18.56
C ARG A 81 2.06 1.84 -19.12
N GLU A 82 2.29 0.93 -20.04
CA GLU A 82 3.60 0.70 -20.68
C GLU A 82 4.14 1.94 -21.39
N GLU A 83 3.27 2.75 -21.99
CA GLU A 83 3.65 4.00 -22.66
C GLU A 83 4.36 5.01 -21.73
N TYR A 84 4.13 4.90 -20.41
CA TYR A 84 4.80 5.70 -19.39
C TYR A 84 5.94 4.95 -18.69
N GLY A 85 6.32 3.77 -19.17
CA GLY A 85 7.38 2.97 -18.60
C GLY A 85 6.97 2.06 -17.44
N GLY A 86 5.68 1.92 -17.17
CA GLY A 86 5.14 1.00 -16.17
C GLY A 86 5.06 -0.44 -16.64
N ALA A 87 4.64 -1.35 -15.76
CA ALA A 87 4.50 -2.77 -16.10
C ALA A 87 3.24 -3.09 -16.93
N GLY A 88 2.24 -2.19 -16.96
CA GLY A 88 1.00 -2.36 -17.72
C GLY A 88 0.13 -3.52 -17.26
N LEU A 89 0.27 -3.94 -15.98
CA LEU A 89 -0.51 -5.02 -15.39
C LEU A 89 -1.78 -4.48 -14.70
N ASP A 90 -2.62 -5.39 -14.22
CA ASP A 90 -3.86 -5.06 -13.53
C ASP A 90 -3.68 -4.89 -12.00
N TYR A 91 -4.74 -4.48 -11.30
CA TYR A 91 -4.74 -4.33 -9.85
C TYR A 91 -4.68 -5.66 -9.10
N LEU A 92 -5.16 -6.76 -9.70
CA LEU A 92 -4.98 -8.09 -9.11
C LEU A 92 -3.50 -8.47 -9.09
N ALA A 93 -2.75 -8.19 -10.15
CA ALA A 93 -1.31 -8.35 -10.19
C ALA A 93 -0.61 -7.47 -9.14
N TYR A 94 -1.07 -6.21 -8.97
CA TYR A 94 -0.57 -5.33 -7.92
C TYR A 94 -0.80 -5.92 -6.51
N ALA A 95 -2.00 -6.43 -6.23
CA ALA A 95 -2.33 -7.04 -4.94
C ALA A 95 -1.46 -8.28 -4.67
N ILE A 96 -1.26 -9.15 -5.67
CA ILE A 96 -0.39 -10.34 -5.58
C ILE A 96 1.07 -9.91 -5.28
N GLY A 97 1.59 -8.94 -6.03
CA GLY A 97 2.95 -8.43 -5.81
C GLY A 97 3.14 -7.83 -4.41
N MET A 98 2.18 -7.02 -3.96
CA MET A 98 2.18 -6.42 -2.62
C MET A 98 2.14 -7.47 -1.51
N GLU A 99 1.33 -8.52 -1.64
CA GLU A 99 1.24 -9.62 -0.68
C GLU A 99 2.58 -10.34 -0.54
N GLU A 100 3.21 -10.74 -1.65
CA GLU A 100 4.47 -11.49 -1.63
C GLU A 100 5.65 -10.63 -1.14
N VAL A 101 5.71 -9.36 -1.53
CA VAL A 101 6.73 -8.42 -1.02
C VAL A 101 6.56 -8.21 0.48
N ALA A 102 5.32 -8.00 0.96
CA ALA A 102 5.04 -7.81 2.39
C ALA A 102 5.34 -9.07 3.23
N ARG A 103 5.14 -10.26 2.65
CA ARG A 103 5.51 -11.54 3.28
C ARG A 103 7.02 -11.61 3.50
N GLY A 104 7.83 -11.08 2.59
CA GLY A 104 9.29 -11.02 2.75
C GLY A 104 9.76 -9.89 3.65
N ASP A 105 9.30 -8.67 3.39
CA ASP A 105 9.58 -7.47 4.20
C ASP A 105 8.45 -6.45 4.07
N ALA A 106 7.69 -6.29 5.14
CA ALA A 106 6.58 -5.35 5.19
C ALA A 106 7.01 -3.87 5.06
N ALA A 107 8.23 -3.51 5.45
CA ALA A 107 8.71 -2.15 5.30
C ALA A 107 9.07 -1.83 3.83
N VAL A 108 9.53 -2.81 3.06
CA VAL A 108 9.74 -2.66 1.62
C VAL A 108 8.40 -2.51 0.89
N SER A 109 7.37 -3.27 1.31
CA SER A 109 6.06 -3.18 0.67
C SER A 109 5.39 -1.82 0.85
N ILE A 110 5.63 -1.09 1.98
CA ILE A 110 5.08 0.27 2.13
C ILE A 110 5.77 1.25 1.18
N VAL A 111 7.07 1.09 0.91
CA VAL A 111 7.77 1.91 -0.09
C VAL A 111 7.18 1.70 -1.48
N MET A 112 6.96 0.44 -1.86
CA MET A 112 6.29 0.04 -3.10
C MET A 112 4.86 0.60 -3.16
N GLY A 113 4.09 0.46 -2.08
CA GLY A 113 2.68 0.87 -2.01
C GLY A 113 2.49 2.36 -2.20
N VAL A 114 3.25 3.19 -1.48
CA VAL A 114 3.17 4.66 -1.59
C VAL A 114 3.58 5.14 -2.98
N ASN A 115 4.59 4.53 -3.59
CA ASN A 115 4.99 4.87 -4.95
C ASN A 115 3.90 4.53 -5.98
N ASN A 116 3.32 3.32 -5.91
CA ASN A 116 2.22 2.92 -6.78
C ASN A 116 0.96 3.79 -6.58
N LEU A 117 0.65 4.19 -5.33
CA LEU A 117 -0.45 5.11 -5.02
C LEU A 117 -0.25 6.47 -5.71
N TYR A 118 0.94 7.05 -5.56
CA TYR A 118 1.31 8.30 -6.22
C TYR A 118 1.20 8.19 -7.74
N LEU A 119 1.81 7.17 -8.34
CA LEU A 119 1.80 6.96 -9.79
C LEU A 119 0.40 6.76 -10.35
N GLY A 120 -0.43 5.95 -9.69
CA GLY A 120 -1.83 5.76 -10.07
C GLY A 120 -2.62 7.06 -10.03
N THR A 121 -2.38 7.90 -9.01
CA THR A 121 -3.02 9.21 -8.88
C THR A 121 -2.62 10.15 -10.01
N VAL A 122 -1.33 10.24 -10.33
CA VAL A 122 -0.83 11.09 -11.44
C VAL A 122 -1.32 10.56 -12.79
N GLN A 123 -1.31 9.24 -13.00
CA GLN A 123 -1.82 8.62 -14.23
C GLN A 123 -3.29 8.97 -14.48
N GLN A 124 -4.11 8.94 -13.43
CA GLN A 124 -5.56 9.15 -13.53
C GLN A 124 -5.94 10.62 -13.72
N HIS A 125 -5.25 11.55 -13.04
CA HIS A 125 -5.67 12.96 -12.94
C HIS A 125 -4.72 13.95 -13.60
N GLY A 126 -3.51 13.54 -13.98
CA GLY A 126 -2.49 14.40 -14.57
C GLY A 126 -2.73 14.71 -16.04
N THR A 127 -2.37 15.91 -16.46
CA THR A 127 -2.19 16.24 -17.88
C THR A 127 -1.01 15.46 -18.48
N GLU A 128 -0.92 15.39 -19.81
CA GLU A 128 0.18 14.68 -20.44
C GLU A 128 1.56 15.25 -20.05
N ALA A 129 1.68 16.59 -19.99
CA ALA A 129 2.91 17.24 -19.52
C ALA A 129 3.27 16.86 -18.07
N GLN A 130 2.26 16.81 -17.18
CA GLN A 130 2.47 16.38 -15.80
C GLN A 130 2.89 14.91 -15.70
N LYS A 131 2.32 14.03 -16.53
CA LYS A 131 2.72 12.61 -16.56
C LYS A 131 4.17 12.45 -17.02
N GLN A 132 4.59 13.17 -18.06
CA GLN A 132 5.98 13.12 -18.50
C GLN A 132 6.95 13.61 -17.41
N GLN A 133 6.60 14.64 -16.67
CA GLN A 133 7.46 15.22 -15.63
C GLN A 133 7.40 14.46 -14.29
N PHE A 134 6.20 14.03 -13.86
CA PHE A 134 5.96 13.56 -12.49
C PHE A 134 5.52 12.08 -12.38
N LEU A 135 5.35 11.37 -13.52
CA LEU A 135 5.05 9.94 -13.50
C LEU A 135 6.21 9.14 -14.08
N VAL A 136 6.61 9.44 -15.32
CA VAL A 136 7.63 8.64 -16.03
C VAL A 136 8.92 8.44 -15.22
N PRO A 137 9.54 9.47 -14.59
CA PRO A 137 10.80 9.28 -13.85
C PRO A 137 10.69 8.36 -12.63
N TYR A 138 9.48 8.12 -12.11
CA TYR A 138 9.25 7.37 -10.87
C TYR A 138 8.87 5.90 -11.10
N THR A 139 8.84 5.44 -12.36
CA THR A 139 8.37 4.08 -12.69
C THR A 139 9.41 2.99 -12.45
N GLN A 140 10.71 3.32 -12.47
CA GLN A 140 11.81 2.35 -12.44
C GLN A 140 12.45 2.17 -11.04
N GLY A 141 11.90 2.80 -10.00
CA GLY A 141 12.40 2.68 -8.63
C GLY A 141 13.70 3.43 -8.30
N GLN A 142 14.29 4.14 -9.26
CA GLN A 142 15.42 5.03 -9.03
C GLN A 142 14.97 6.31 -8.32
N HIS A 143 13.81 6.81 -8.69
CA HIS A 143 13.10 7.87 -7.97
C HIS A 143 11.87 7.27 -7.33
N ILE A 144 11.62 7.64 -6.09
CA ILE A 144 10.39 7.29 -5.36
C ILE A 144 9.66 8.55 -4.93
N ALA A 145 8.36 8.43 -4.72
CA ALA A 145 7.51 9.55 -4.38
C ALA A 145 6.92 9.44 -2.97
N PHE A 146 6.54 10.58 -2.41
CA PHE A 146 5.71 10.68 -1.22
C PHE A 146 4.28 11.11 -1.55
N TYR A 147 3.36 10.86 -0.59
CA TYR A 147 1.96 11.27 -0.66
C TYR A 147 1.59 11.99 0.65
N ALA A 148 1.50 13.33 0.62
CA ALA A 148 1.41 14.18 1.80
C ALA A 148 0.00 14.74 1.99
N LEU A 149 -0.90 13.92 2.56
CA LEU A 149 -2.27 14.31 2.92
C LEU A 149 -2.35 14.73 4.39
N SER A 150 -1.93 13.85 5.31
CA SER A 150 -2.12 13.99 6.75
C SER A 150 -1.33 15.15 7.35
N GLU A 151 -1.87 15.72 8.43
CA GLU A 151 -1.26 16.78 9.23
C GLU A 151 -1.30 16.41 10.72
N PRO A 152 -0.55 17.08 11.61
CA PRO A 152 -0.60 16.79 13.04
C PRO A 152 -1.99 16.85 13.65
N GLY A 153 -2.85 17.75 13.16
CA GLY A 153 -4.24 17.92 13.61
C GLY A 153 -5.30 17.28 12.70
N SER A 154 -4.92 16.63 11.60
CA SER A 154 -5.84 16.12 10.56
C SER A 154 -5.36 14.78 10.01
N GLY A 155 -5.81 13.70 10.64
CA GLY A 155 -5.60 12.32 10.20
C GLY A 155 -6.88 11.74 9.63
N SER A 156 -7.72 11.14 10.49
CA SER A 156 -9.03 10.57 10.10
C SER A 156 -10.00 11.63 9.57
N ASP A 157 -9.96 12.85 10.11
CA ASP A 157 -10.67 14.01 9.54
C ASP A 157 -9.77 14.71 8.50
N ALA A 158 -9.61 14.09 7.33
CA ALA A 158 -8.80 14.64 6.24
C ALA A 158 -9.37 15.94 5.66
N SER A 159 -10.63 16.27 5.94
CA SER A 159 -11.28 17.52 5.49
C SER A 159 -10.87 18.75 6.32
N ALA A 160 -10.33 18.55 7.52
CA ALA A 160 -9.89 19.60 8.44
C ALA A 160 -8.44 20.07 8.19
N ALA A 161 -7.90 19.86 6.98
CA ALA A 161 -6.54 20.25 6.62
C ALA A 161 -6.31 21.75 6.87
N SER A 162 -5.20 22.06 7.55
CA SER A 162 -4.81 23.43 7.95
C SER A 162 -3.71 24.04 7.07
N THR A 163 -2.95 23.22 6.35
CA THR A 163 -1.96 23.66 5.36
C THR A 163 -2.64 24.48 4.28
N THR A 164 -2.16 25.70 4.06
CA THR A 164 -2.75 26.65 3.12
C THR A 164 -1.98 26.74 1.82
N ALA A 165 -2.67 27.08 0.74
CA ALA A 165 -2.09 27.43 -0.56
C ALA A 165 -2.69 28.77 -1.02
N LYS A 166 -1.89 29.82 -1.10
CA LYS A 166 -2.32 31.16 -1.50
C LYS A 166 -1.69 31.56 -2.82
N LEU A 167 -2.46 32.13 -3.72
CA LEU A 167 -1.91 32.70 -4.96
C LEU A 167 -0.99 33.90 -4.64
N ASN A 168 0.18 33.90 -5.26
CA ASN A 168 1.11 35.05 -5.26
C ASN A 168 0.83 35.97 -6.46
N ALA A 169 1.59 37.04 -6.58
CA ALA A 169 1.43 38.03 -7.66
C ALA A 169 1.70 37.46 -9.07
N SER A 170 2.51 36.38 -9.19
CA SER A 170 2.79 35.71 -10.47
C SER A 170 1.72 34.67 -10.84
N GLY A 171 0.76 34.42 -9.96
CA GLY A 171 -0.28 33.43 -10.17
C GLY A 171 0.09 32.00 -9.77
N ASP A 172 1.25 31.82 -9.13
CA ASP A 172 1.68 30.55 -8.52
C ASP A 172 1.16 30.44 -7.08
N TYR A 173 1.25 29.24 -6.49
CA TYR A 173 0.78 29.00 -5.13
C TYR A 173 1.92 29.01 -4.12
N LEU A 174 1.76 29.74 -3.02
CA LEU A 174 2.60 29.68 -1.84
C LEU A 174 1.95 28.75 -0.81
N LEU A 175 2.61 27.64 -0.51
CA LEU A 175 2.14 26.64 0.44
C LEU A 175 2.79 26.89 1.81
N ASN A 176 1.94 26.89 2.87
CA ASN A 176 2.38 27.09 4.25
C ASN A 176 1.68 26.10 5.18
N GLY A 177 2.46 25.37 5.99
CA GLY A 177 1.94 24.43 6.97
C GLY A 177 2.88 23.27 7.28
N THR A 178 2.32 22.22 7.90
CA THR A 178 3.09 21.04 8.29
C THR A 178 2.33 19.78 7.90
N LYS A 179 2.99 18.86 7.21
CA LYS A 179 2.50 17.52 6.93
C LYS A 179 3.14 16.51 7.88
N ALA A 180 2.37 15.51 8.31
CA ALA A 180 2.81 14.53 9.29
C ALA A 180 2.61 13.10 8.78
N TRP A 181 3.43 12.19 9.28
CA TRP A 181 3.37 10.75 8.98
C TRP A 181 3.62 10.42 7.51
N ILE A 182 4.46 11.20 6.81
CA ILE A 182 4.68 11.07 5.37
C ILE A 182 5.76 10.02 5.09
N SER A 183 5.31 8.88 4.59
CA SER A 183 6.20 7.77 4.18
C SER A 183 7.00 8.14 2.94
N ASN A 184 8.18 7.54 2.77
CA ASN A 184 9.15 7.77 1.70
C ASN A 184 9.79 9.17 1.67
N SER A 185 9.28 10.14 2.40
CA SER A 185 9.64 11.56 2.20
C SER A 185 11.13 11.86 2.40
N LYS A 186 11.86 11.05 3.19
CA LYS A 186 13.30 11.23 3.35
C LYS A 186 14.08 10.87 2.07
N GLU A 187 13.70 9.80 1.42
CA GLU A 187 14.36 9.24 0.24
C GLU A 187 13.71 9.68 -1.08
N ALA A 188 12.48 10.19 -1.05
CA ALA A 188 11.73 10.59 -2.23
C ALA A 188 12.41 11.69 -3.05
N SER A 189 12.20 11.68 -4.35
CA SER A 189 12.64 12.72 -5.28
C SER A 189 11.57 13.79 -5.52
N GLY A 190 10.33 13.53 -5.09
CA GLY A 190 9.18 14.43 -5.21
C GLY A 190 7.92 13.75 -4.67
N GLY A 191 6.75 14.34 -4.93
CA GLY A 191 5.50 13.76 -4.46
C GLY A 191 4.28 14.63 -4.67
N LEU A 192 3.23 14.30 -3.93
CA LEU A 192 1.95 14.97 -3.96
C LEU A 192 1.65 15.59 -2.59
N ILE A 193 1.28 16.88 -2.58
CA ILE A 193 0.92 17.62 -1.37
C ILE A 193 -0.51 18.13 -1.51
N PHE A 194 -1.33 17.94 -0.46
CA PHE A 194 -2.68 18.47 -0.37
C PHE A 194 -2.70 19.70 0.54
N ALA A 195 -3.23 20.82 0.05
CA ALA A 195 -3.36 22.06 0.82
C ALA A 195 -4.68 22.74 0.50
N THR A 196 -5.23 23.53 1.43
CA THR A 196 -6.47 24.26 1.20
C THR A 196 -6.21 25.65 0.63
N ILE A 197 -6.91 25.99 -0.43
CA ILE A 197 -6.92 27.36 -0.99
C ILE A 197 -7.85 28.29 -0.21
N ASP A 198 -8.85 27.72 0.49
CA ASP A 198 -9.78 28.44 1.35
C ASP A 198 -10.34 27.48 2.41
N LYS A 199 -10.03 27.77 3.69
CA LYS A 199 -10.49 26.96 4.84
C LYS A 199 -12.01 26.97 5.03
N SER A 200 -12.69 28.05 4.61
CA SER A 200 -14.15 28.18 4.74
C SER A 200 -14.90 27.16 3.87
N LEU A 201 -14.27 26.73 2.77
CA LEU A 201 -14.81 25.75 1.82
C LEU A 201 -14.64 24.28 2.31
N LYS A 202 -13.97 24.05 3.45
CA LYS A 202 -13.68 22.70 3.99
C LYS A 202 -13.09 21.79 2.91
N HIS A 203 -13.66 20.59 2.71
CA HIS A 203 -13.18 19.63 1.69
C HIS A 203 -13.17 20.21 0.25
N LYS A 204 -14.03 21.17 -0.08
CA LYS A 204 -14.07 21.84 -1.39
C LYS A 204 -12.95 22.86 -1.61
N GLY A 205 -12.21 23.23 -0.56
CA GLY A 205 -11.02 24.08 -0.67
C GLY A 205 -9.73 23.29 -0.88
N ILE A 206 -9.71 21.98 -0.64
CA ILE A 206 -8.49 21.16 -0.74
C ILE A 206 -8.10 20.98 -2.20
N THR A 207 -6.85 21.28 -2.50
CA THR A 207 -6.21 21.19 -3.82
C THR A 207 -4.99 20.29 -3.74
N ALA A 208 -4.71 19.55 -4.80
CA ALA A 208 -3.56 18.64 -4.91
C ALA A 208 -2.43 19.31 -5.74
N PHE A 209 -1.21 19.26 -5.23
CA PHE A 209 -0.03 19.89 -5.82
C PHE A 209 1.08 18.88 -6.05
N LEU A 210 1.54 18.75 -7.28
CA LEU A 210 2.73 17.99 -7.63
C LEU A 210 3.97 18.81 -7.27
N THR A 211 5.02 18.15 -6.78
CA THR A 211 6.28 18.84 -6.42
C THR A 211 7.47 17.92 -6.58
N GLU A 212 8.61 18.54 -6.88
CA GLU A 212 9.93 17.96 -6.65
C GLU A 212 10.32 18.15 -5.18
N LYS A 213 11.28 17.36 -4.68
CA LYS A 213 11.71 17.44 -3.27
C LYS A 213 12.57 18.65 -2.98
N LEU A 214 13.49 18.98 -3.89
CA LEU A 214 14.47 20.03 -3.69
C LEU A 214 13.95 21.38 -4.17
N VAL A 215 12.86 21.84 -3.55
CA VAL A 215 12.29 23.17 -3.82
C VAL A 215 12.43 24.05 -2.59
N PRO A 216 12.74 25.36 -2.75
CA PRO A 216 12.77 26.30 -1.63
C PRO A 216 11.46 26.28 -0.85
N GLY A 217 11.55 26.33 0.47
CA GLY A 217 10.37 26.31 1.36
C GLY A 217 9.86 24.91 1.71
N LEU A 218 10.37 23.83 1.12
CA LEU A 218 10.08 22.46 1.53
C LEU A 218 11.25 21.88 2.34
N SER A 219 11.00 21.48 3.57
CA SER A 219 12.00 20.84 4.42
C SER A 219 11.46 19.61 5.14
N ILE A 220 12.36 18.63 5.39
CA ILE A 220 12.08 17.49 6.25
C ILE A 220 12.38 17.90 7.69
N ALA A 221 11.33 18.02 8.52
CA ALA A 221 11.48 18.51 9.89
C ALA A 221 11.92 17.40 10.86
N LYS A 222 11.32 16.21 10.79
CA LYS A 222 11.57 15.12 11.72
C LYS A 222 11.36 13.75 11.05
N LYS A 223 12.29 12.82 11.27
CA LYS A 223 12.06 11.38 11.02
C LYS A 223 11.51 10.74 12.28
N GLU A 224 10.38 10.06 12.17
CA GLU A 224 9.70 9.43 13.31
C GLU A 224 10.40 8.11 13.72
N SER A 225 10.57 7.94 15.03
CA SER A 225 10.88 6.64 15.62
C SER A 225 9.59 5.84 15.79
N LYS A 226 9.52 4.63 15.28
CA LYS A 226 8.28 3.87 15.17
C LYS A 226 8.36 2.50 15.83
N LEU A 227 7.21 1.96 16.20
CA LEU A 227 7.05 0.60 16.72
C LEU A 227 7.50 -0.44 15.69
N GLY A 228 7.00 -0.34 14.45
CA GLY A 228 7.26 -1.23 13.33
C GLY A 228 7.49 -0.46 12.04
N MET A 229 7.64 -1.16 10.91
CA MET A 229 7.96 -0.60 9.60
C MET A 229 9.19 0.34 9.68
N ARG A 230 10.19 0.00 10.50
CA ARG A 230 11.25 0.92 10.90
C ARG A 230 12.24 1.21 9.76
N ALA A 231 12.34 0.31 8.81
CA ALA A 231 13.15 0.47 7.60
C ALA A 231 12.55 1.45 6.57
N SER A 232 11.23 1.68 6.60
CA SER A 232 10.59 2.75 5.81
C SER A 232 10.68 4.07 6.58
N SER A 233 11.15 5.14 5.95
CA SER A 233 11.12 6.47 6.54
C SER A 233 9.68 6.99 6.65
N THR A 234 9.42 7.68 7.74
CA THR A 234 8.16 8.40 7.96
C THR A 234 8.52 9.73 8.59
N CYS A 235 8.23 10.85 7.91
CA CYS A 235 8.70 12.15 8.36
C CYS A 235 7.57 13.16 8.48
N GLN A 236 7.87 14.27 9.17
CA GLN A 236 7.13 15.51 9.06
C GLN A 236 7.77 16.36 7.96
N LEU A 237 6.92 17.04 7.18
CA LEU A 237 7.35 18.04 6.19
C LEU A 237 6.88 19.40 6.65
N THR A 238 7.78 20.38 6.64
CA THR A 238 7.46 21.79 6.86
C THR A 238 7.43 22.50 5.51
N LEU A 239 6.38 23.27 5.29
CA LEU A 239 6.15 24.12 4.13
C LEU A 239 6.16 25.57 4.63
N ASP A 240 7.13 26.36 4.15
CA ASP A 240 7.36 27.76 4.54
C ASP A 240 7.54 28.58 3.28
N ASP A 241 6.48 29.26 2.86
CA ASP A 241 6.36 29.97 1.59
C ASP A 241 6.85 29.12 0.39
N MET A 242 6.58 27.82 0.44
CA MET A 242 6.93 26.91 -0.64
C MET A 242 6.18 27.28 -1.92
N CYS A 243 6.92 27.76 -2.92
CA CYS A 243 6.31 28.16 -4.19
C CYS A 243 6.08 26.96 -5.10
N VAL A 244 4.83 26.75 -5.54
CA VAL A 244 4.43 25.71 -6.48
C VAL A 244 3.80 26.38 -7.70
N PRO A 245 4.36 26.16 -8.90
CA PRO A 245 3.78 26.69 -10.15
C PRO A 245 2.35 26.25 -10.35
N LYS A 246 1.51 27.13 -10.90
CA LYS A 246 0.09 26.81 -11.23
C LYS A 246 -0.03 25.58 -12.13
N SER A 247 0.94 25.34 -13.01
CA SER A 247 1.00 24.16 -13.88
C SER A 247 1.16 22.84 -13.15
N GLN A 248 1.56 22.88 -11.86
CA GLN A 248 1.73 21.69 -11.02
C GLN A 248 0.50 21.38 -10.14
N VAL A 249 -0.61 22.12 -10.31
CA VAL A 249 -1.91 21.74 -9.73
C VAL A 249 -2.39 20.47 -10.42
N LEU A 250 -2.60 19.40 -9.65
CA LEU A 250 -3.15 18.15 -10.17
C LEU A 250 -4.69 18.22 -10.20
N GLY A 251 -5.26 18.08 -11.37
CA GLY A 251 -6.69 18.28 -11.59
C GLY A 251 -7.08 19.75 -11.56
N THR A 252 -8.10 20.11 -10.79
CA THR A 252 -8.62 21.48 -10.66
C THR A 252 -8.46 22.01 -9.23
N PRO A 253 -8.25 23.34 -9.04
CA PRO A 253 -8.29 23.93 -7.71
C PRO A 253 -9.61 23.58 -6.99
N GLY A 254 -9.50 23.16 -5.71
CA GLY A 254 -10.64 22.68 -4.92
C GLY A 254 -11.04 21.22 -5.19
N GLY A 255 -10.49 20.56 -6.21
CA GLY A 255 -10.77 19.16 -6.55
C GLY A 255 -9.92 18.11 -5.80
N GLY A 256 -8.97 18.55 -4.99
CA GLY A 256 -7.97 17.66 -4.38
C GLY A 256 -8.56 16.65 -3.39
N PHE A 257 -9.62 16.99 -2.66
CA PHE A 257 -10.25 16.04 -1.74
C PHE A 257 -10.83 14.82 -2.46
N ARG A 258 -11.49 15.04 -3.61
CA ARG A 258 -12.00 13.95 -4.43
C ARG A 258 -10.88 13.07 -4.94
N ILE A 259 -9.80 13.68 -5.46
CA ILE A 259 -8.59 12.96 -5.89
C ILE A 259 -8.04 12.11 -4.75
N ALA A 260 -7.94 12.66 -3.53
CA ALA A 260 -7.47 11.92 -2.36
C ALA A 260 -8.36 10.71 -2.04
N MET A 261 -9.69 10.86 -2.04
CA MET A 261 -10.60 9.75 -1.72
C MET A 261 -10.57 8.63 -2.77
N GLU A 262 -10.56 8.98 -4.06
CA GLU A 262 -10.43 8.01 -5.16
C GLU A 262 -9.08 7.25 -5.08
N SER A 263 -8.01 7.94 -4.75
CA SER A 263 -6.67 7.33 -4.57
C SER A 263 -6.63 6.41 -3.36
N LEU A 264 -7.21 6.83 -2.23
CA LEU A 264 -7.25 6.04 -1.00
C LEU A 264 -8.08 4.75 -1.16
N ASP A 265 -9.12 4.73 -2.00
CA ASP A 265 -9.84 3.49 -2.31
C ASP A 265 -8.89 2.44 -2.95
N CYS A 266 -8.00 2.88 -3.84
CA CYS A 266 -6.97 2.03 -4.42
C CYS A 266 -5.88 1.66 -3.40
N GLY A 267 -5.45 2.61 -2.56
CA GLY A 267 -4.49 2.39 -1.48
C GLY A 267 -4.96 1.34 -0.48
N ARG A 268 -6.25 1.30 -0.15
CA ARG A 268 -6.85 0.27 0.73
C ARG A 268 -6.64 -1.14 0.20
N ILE A 269 -6.72 -1.37 -1.12
CA ILE A 269 -6.41 -2.67 -1.73
C ILE A 269 -4.93 -3.03 -1.47
N GLY A 270 -4.02 -2.08 -1.65
CA GLY A 270 -2.59 -2.28 -1.38
C GLY A 270 -2.31 -2.65 0.08
N ILE A 271 -2.94 -1.93 1.04
CA ILE A 271 -2.79 -2.24 2.47
C ILE A 271 -3.44 -3.56 2.86
N ALA A 272 -4.56 -3.93 2.25
CA ALA A 272 -5.17 -5.24 2.46
C ALA A 272 -4.22 -6.37 2.01
N ALA A 273 -3.61 -6.23 0.84
CA ALA A 273 -2.61 -7.17 0.32
C ALA A 273 -1.36 -7.23 1.21
N GLN A 274 -0.82 -6.08 1.63
CA GLN A 274 0.30 -6.00 2.58
C GLN A 274 -0.03 -6.73 3.88
N SER A 275 -1.20 -6.48 4.45
CA SER A 275 -1.65 -7.10 5.70
C SER A 275 -1.78 -8.62 5.55
N THR A 276 -2.32 -9.08 4.41
CA THR A 276 -2.41 -10.51 4.09
C THR A 276 -1.02 -11.15 3.99
N GLY A 277 -0.04 -10.45 3.40
CA GLY A 277 1.36 -10.90 3.34
C GLY A 277 2.00 -11.05 4.72
N ILE A 278 1.80 -10.09 5.63
CA ILE A 278 2.27 -10.17 7.02
C ILE A 278 1.62 -11.37 7.74
N ALA A 279 0.31 -11.54 7.58
CA ALA A 279 -0.44 -12.65 8.16
C ALA A 279 0.05 -14.00 7.64
N GLN A 280 0.32 -14.10 6.34
CA GLN A 280 0.86 -15.30 5.70
C GLN A 280 2.25 -15.64 6.25
N ALA A 281 3.15 -14.67 6.39
CA ALA A 281 4.48 -14.87 6.98
C ALA A 281 4.40 -15.38 8.42
N ALA A 282 3.50 -14.82 9.21
CA ALA A 282 3.26 -15.25 10.59
C ALA A 282 2.70 -16.68 10.67
N LEU A 283 1.78 -17.04 9.77
CA LEU A 283 1.23 -18.40 9.68
C LEU A 283 2.32 -19.40 9.27
N GLU A 284 3.12 -19.12 8.24
CA GLU A 284 4.18 -20.00 7.77
C GLU A 284 5.22 -20.27 8.88
N LEU A 285 5.64 -19.23 9.60
CA LEU A 285 6.57 -19.38 10.74
C LEU A 285 5.95 -20.22 11.86
N ALA A 286 4.69 -19.98 12.19
CA ALA A 286 4.00 -20.72 13.24
C ALA A 286 3.84 -22.21 12.89
N VAL A 287 3.51 -22.54 11.65
CA VAL A 287 3.41 -23.92 11.14
C VAL A 287 4.77 -24.61 11.20
N ASP A 288 5.81 -23.98 10.65
CA ASP A 288 7.18 -24.53 10.63
C ASP A 288 7.69 -24.80 12.05
N TYR A 289 7.51 -23.86 12.95
CA TYR A 289 7.92 -24.02 14.35
C TYR A 289 7.12 -25.12 15.06
N ALA A 290 5.80 -25.14 14.90
CA ALA A 290 4.94 -26.14 15.54
C ALA A 290 5.25 -27.57 15.08
N ASP A 291 5.69 -27.75 13.83
CA ASP A 291 6.06 -29.08 13.32
C ASP A 291 7.46 -29.54 13.78
N LYS A 292 8.34 -28.63 14.15
CA LYS A 292 9.70 -28.94 14.62
C LYS A 292 9.79 -29.06 16.14
N ARG A 293 9.07 -28.22 16.89
CA ARG A 293 9.16 -28.15 18.35
C ARG A 293 8.43 -29.30 19.02
N VAL A 294 9.13 -30.02 19.90
CA VAL A 294 8.58 -31.10 20.72
C VAL A 294 8.34 -30.60 22.16
N ALA A 295 7.15 -30.83 22.70
CA ALA A 295 6.80 -30.68 24.11
C ALA A 295 5.73 -31.73 24.48
N PHE A 296 5.65 -32.10 25.74
CA PHE A 296 4.75 -33.16 26.22
C PHE A 296 4.86 -34.47 25.43
N GLY A 297 6.09 -34.83 25.01
CA GLY A 297 6.40 -36.07 24.30
C GLY A 297 5.98 -36.10 22.82
N GLN A 298 5.49 -34.99 22.24
CA GLN A 298 5.04 -34.93 20.84
C GLN A 298 5.31 -33.54 20.22
N ARG A 299 5.24 -33.45 18.88
CA ARG A 299 5.32 -32.16 18.18
C ARG A 299 4.16 -31.25 18.59
N LEU A 300 4.39 -29.94 18.67
CA LEU A 300 3.33 -28.97 18.97
C LEU A 300 2.19 -29.06 17.96
N SER A 301 2.46 -29.34 16.70
CA SER A 301 1.47 -29.53 15.64
C SER A 301 0.46 -30.67 15.90
N ARG A 302 0.72 -31.55 16.88
CA ARG A 302 -0.17 -32.63 17.30
C ARG A 302 -1.08 -32.25 18.48
N LEU A 303 -0.89 -31.09 19.07
CA LEU A 303 -1.71 -30.60 20.19
C LEU A 303 -2.94 -29.87 19.66
N GLN A 304 -4.13 -30.26 20.10
CA GLN A 304 -5.40 -29.72 19.59
C GLN A 304 -5.52 -28.20 19.73
N MET A 305 -5.02 -27.62 20.86
CA MET A 305 -5.03 -26.16 21.07
C MET A 305 -4.10 -25.39 20.10
N ILE A 306 -3.06 -26.04 19.59
CA ILE A 306 -2.20 -25.47 18.54
C ILE A 306 -2.87 -25.64 17.18
N GLN A 307 -3.47 -26.78 16.90
CA GLN A 307 -4.21 -27.05 15.66
C GLN A 307 -5.36 -26.04 15.48
N GLN A 308 -6.10 -25.73 16.55
CA GLN A 308 -7.14 -24.71 16.53
C GLN A 308 -6.57 -23.33 16.09
N LYS A 309 -5.47 -22.90 16.71
CA LYS A 309 -4.84 -21.63 16.36
C LYS A 309 -4.39 -21.58 14.89
N LEU A 310 -3.75 -22.64 14.41
CA LEU A 310 -3.30 -22.72 13.02
C LEU A 310 -4.48 -22.72 12.04
N ALA A 311 -5.57 -23.41 12.36
CA ALA A 311 -6.79 -23.43 11.54
C ALA A 311 -7.44 -22.03 11.47
N ASP A 312 -7.56 -21.34 12.62
CA ASP A 312 -8.11 -19.98 12.69
C ASP A 312 -7.24 -18.97 11.92
N MET A 313 -5.92 -19.10 12.04
CA MET A 313 -4.98 -18.25 11.25
C MET A 313 -5.16 -18.51 9.74
N ALA A 314 -5.19 -19.77 9.30
CA ALA A 314 -5.31 -20.13 7.90
C ALA A 314 -6.64 -19.64 7.31
N LEU A 315 -7.77 -19.82 8.02
CA LEU A 315 -9.09 -19.36 7.59
C LEU A 315 -9.12 -17.84 7.40
N ARG A 316 -8.55 -17.10 8.36
CA ARG A 316 -8.47 -15.62 8.31
C ARG A 316 -7.61 -15.14 7.15
N VAL A 317 -6.44 -15.73 6.92
CA VAL A 317 -5.55 -15.39 5.80
C VAL A 317 -6.27 -15.60 4.47
N GLU A 318 -6.92 -16.74 4.30
CA GLU A 318 -7.63 -17.06 3.05
C GLU A 318 -8.80 -16.11 2.80
N THR A 319 -9.61 -15.82 3.81
CA THR A 319 -10.73 -14.89 3.67
C THR A 319 -10.25 -13.45 3.42
N ALA A 320 -9.16 -13.01 4.03
CA ALA A 320 -8.55 -11.70 3.77
C ALA A 320 -8.04 -11.59 2.31
N ARG A 321 -7.38 -12.63 1.82
CA ARG A 321 -6.92 -12.73 0.43
C ARG A 321 -8.06 -12.65 -0.57
N LEU A 322 -9.11 -13.42 -0.36
CA LEU A 322 -10.29 -13.44 -1.24
C LEU A 322 -10.99 -12.08 -1.30
N LEU A 323 -11.15 -11.38 -0.16
CA LEU A 323 -11.72 -10.04 -0.13
C LEU A 323 -10.82 -9.04 -0.88
N THR A 324 -9.50 -9.14 -0.71
CA THR A 324 -8.52 -8.28 -1.38
C THR A 324 -8.55 -8.48 -2.90
N TRP A 325 -8.54 -9.72 -3.36
CA TRP A 325 -8.60 -10.05 -4.78
C TRP A 325 -9.94 -9.63 -5.41
N ARG A 326 -11.04 -9.77 -4.66
CA ARG A 326 -12.35 -9.29 -5.12
C ARG A 326 -12.33 -7.77 -5.35
N ALA A 327 -11.78 -7.00 -4.40
CA ALA A 327 -11.69 -5.54 -4.55
C ALA A 327 -10.80 -5.14 -5.74
N ALA A 328 -9.67 -5.83 -5.93
CA ALA A 328 -8.78 -5.63 -7.07
C ALA A 328 -9.47 -5.96 -8.40
N TRP A 329 -10.13 -7.11 -8.49
CA TRP A 329 -10.89 -7.52 -9.68
C TRP A 329 -12.00 -6.52 -10.05
N LEU A 330 -12.73 -6.00 -9.06
CA LEU A 330 -13.76 -4.97 -9.30
C LEU A 330 -13.14 -3.70 -9.90
N LYS A 331 -11.97 -3.29 -9.38
CA LYS A 331 -11.21 -2.15 -9.93
C LYS A 331 -10.81 -2.36 -11.38
N ASP A 332 -10.31 -3.56 -11.72
CA ASP A 332 -9.88 -3.90 -13.08
C ASP A 332 -11.05 -3.91 -14.06
N ASN A 333 -12.26 -4.19 -13.58
CA ASN A 333 -13.49 -4.16 -14.38
C ASN A 333 -14.22 -2.80 -14.36
N GLY A 334 -13.61 -1.74 -13.83
CA GLY A 334 -14.20 -0.40 -13.79
C GLY A 334 -15.44 -0.28 -12.90
N LEU A 335 -15.61 -1.19 -11.95
CA LEU A 335 -16.75 -1.21 -11.02
C LEU A 335 -16.44 -0.42 -9.75
N PRO A 336 -17.46 0.08 -9.03
CA PRO A 336 -17.27 0.74 -7.73
C PRO A 336 -16.57 -0.18 -6.73
N ILE A 337 -15.56 0.35 -6.00
CA ILE A 337 -14.73 -0.44 -5.09
C ILE A 337 -14.76 0.05 -3.65
N THR A 338 -15.34 1.22 -3.36
CA THR A 338 -15.22 1.88 -2.05
C THR A 338 -15.59 0.96 -0.88
N LYS A 339 -16.71 0.25 -0.98
CA LYS A 339 -17.16 -0.69 0.05
C LYS A 339 -16.24 -1.91 0.15
N GLU A 340 -15.94 -2.54 -0.98
CA GLU A 340 -15.16 -3.77 -1.03
C GLU A 340 -13.70 -3.54 -0.63
N ALA A 341 -13.11 -2.42 -1.03
CA ALA A 341 -11.76 -2.03 -0.59
C ALA A 341 -11.71 -1.74 0.92
N ALA A 342 -12.74 -1.09 1.48
CA ALA A 342 -12.84 -0.88 2.91
C ALA A 342 -13.02 -2.20 3.69
N MET A 343 -13.86 -3.14 3.18
CA MET A 343 -14.02 -4.47 3.76
C MET A 343 -12.72 -5.27 3.74
N ALA A 344 -12.02 -5.28 2.61
CA ALA A 344 -10.75 -5.97 2.44
C ALA A 344 -9.70 -5.43 3.42
N LYS A 345 -9.54 -4.10 3.48
CA LYS A 345 -8.56 -3.45 4.37
C LYS A 345 -8.86 -3.71 5.85
N LEU A 346 -10.10 -3.57 6.26
CA LEU A 346 -10.53 -3.83 7.64
C LEU A 346 -10.21 -5.27 8.04
N HIS A 347 -10.70 -6.23 7.27
CA HIS A 347 -10.53 -7.64 7.61
C HIS A 347 -9.06 -8.08 7.55
N ALA A 348 -8.31 -7.68 6.51
CA ALA A 348 -6.92 -8.06 6.37
C ALA A 348 -6.02 -7.47 7.46
N SER A 349 -6.22 -6.21 7.85
CA SER A 349 -5.41 -5.58 8.91
C SER A 349 -5.65 -6.21 10.29
N GLU A 350 -6.90 -6.50 10.65
CA GLU A 350 -7.22 -7.22 11.88
C GLU A 350 -6.70 -8.67 11.84
N THR A 351 -6.71 -9.31 10.65
CA THR A 351 -6.11 -10.63 10.43
C THR A 351 -4.59 -10.61 10.65
N ALA A 352 -3.90 -9.58 10.14
CA ALA A 352 -2.45 -9.46 10.32
C ALA A 352 -2.07 -9.39 11.80
N THR A 353 -2.76 -8.56 12.58
CA THR A 353 -2.55 -8.45 14.03
C THR A 353 -2.87 -9.77 14.73
N TYR A 354 -3.98 -10.41 14.39
CA TYR A 354 -4.37 -11.72 14.96
C TYR A 354 -3.32 -12.79 14.68
N CYS A 355 -2.90 -12.96 13.42
CA CYS A 355 -1.94 -13.98 13.04
C CYS A 355 -0.57 -13.73 13.67
N ALA A 356 -0.08 -12.51 13.69
CA ALA A 356 1.18 -12.15 14.34
C ALA A 356 1.14 -12.40 15.85
N HIS A 357 0.01 -12.08 16.52
CA HIS A 357 -0.19 -12.40 17.94
C HIS A 357 -0.19 -13.92 18.20
N GLN A 358 -0.93 -14.70 17.39
CA GLN A 358 -0.96 -16.16 17.56
C GLN A 358 0.38 -16.81 17.23
N CYS A 359 1.13 -16.27 16.28
CA CYS A 359 2.49 -16.73 15.98
C CYS A 359 3.39 -16.61 17.22
N ILE A 360 3.44 -15.44 17.87
CA ILE A 360 4.18 -15.26 19.13
C ILE A 360 3.73 -16.27 20.17
N GLN A 361 2.41 -16.45 20.34
CA GLN A 361 1.84 -17.36 21.34
C GLN A 361 2.21 -18.83 21.08
N ILE A 362 2.23 -19.28 19.80
CA ILE A 362 2.63 -20.63 19.42
C ILE A 362 4.14 -20.86 19.66
N LEU A 363 4.96 -19.85 19.36
CA LEU A 363 6.40 -19.92 19.56
C LEU A 363 6.81 -19.79 21.04
N GLY A 364 5.93 -19.25 21.90
CA GLY A 364 6.21 -19.04 23.31
C GLY A 364 7.38 -18.07 23.53
N GLY A 365 8.31 -18.41 24.41
CA GLY A 365 9.49 -17.57 24.71
C GLY A 365 10.32 -17.22 23.46
N MET A 366 10.46 -18.15 22.51
CA MET A 366 11.15 -17.89 21.23
C MET A 366 10.43 -16.86 20.34
N GLY A 367 9.13 -16.76 20.45
CA GLY A 367 8.35 -15.75 19.71
C GLY A 367 8.46 -14.34 20.31
N TYR A 368 8.88 -14.25 21.59
CA TYR A 368 9.06 -12.99 22.31
C TYR A 368 10.47 -12.42 22.21
N THR A 369 11.45 -13.25 21.81
CA THR A 369 12.83 -12.81 21.57
C THR A 369 13.01 -12.34 20.11
N THR A 370 14.12 -11.66 19.85
CA THR A 370 14.46 -11.19 18.50
C THR A 370 15.18 -12.26 17.64
N ASP A 371 15.28 -13.50 18.11
CA ASP A 371 15.96 -14.58 17.37
C ASP A 371 15.15 -15.06 16.16
N LEU A 372 13.82 -15.00 16.26
CA LEU A 372 12.90 -15.30 15.19
C LEU A 372 12.07 -14.05 14.84
N PRO A 373 11.53 -13.92 13.61
CA PRO A 373 10.85 -12.71 13.16
C PRO A 373 9.41 -12.54 13.68
N ALA A 374 8.94 -13.35 14.63
CA ALA A 374 7.57 -13.30 15.12
C ALA A 374 7.23 -11.93 15.74
N GLU A 375 8.13 -11.36 16.56
CA GLU A 375 7.96 -10.05 17.17
C GLU A 375 7.97 -8.92 16.13
N LEU A 376 8.77 -9.06 15.07
CA LEU A 376 8.82 -8.11 13.95
C LEU A 376 7.48 -8.08 13.21
N TYR A 377 6.88 -9.24 12.93
CA TYR A 377 5.57 -9.33 12.30
C TYR A 377 4.50 -8.63 13.15
N TYR A 378 4.52 -8.81 14.46
CA TYR A 378 3.57 -8.18 15.39
C TYR A 378 3.72 -6.65 15.39
N ARG A 379 4.93 -6.14 15.45
CA ARG A 379 5.20 -4.70 15.40
C ARG A 379 4.79 -4.07 14.06
N ASN A 380 5.04 -4.79 12.96
CA ASN A 380 4.69 -4.33 11.63
C ASN A 380 3.18 -4.40 11.36
N ALA A 381 2.49 -5.44 11.84
CA ALA A 381 1.06 -5.59 11.66
C ALA A 381 0.25 -4.42 12.25
N ARG A 382 0.67 -3.88 13.40
CA ARG A 382 -0.13 -2.91 14.15
C ARG A 382 -0.48 -1.65 13.36
N VAL A 383 0.42 -1.15 12.53
CA VAL A 383 0.17 0.08 11.77
C VAL A 383 -0.86 -0.11 10.65
N THR A 384 -1.08 -1.36 10.19
CA THR A 384 -2.04 -1.64 9.11
C THR A 384 -3.48 -1.35 9.51
N GLU A 385 -3.81 -1.34 10.80
CA GLU A 385 -5.11 -0.93 11.33
C GLU A 385 -5.28 0.60 11.45
N ILE A 386 -4.18 1.37 11.28
CA ILE A 386 -4.14 2.82 11.53
C ILE A 386 -4.13 3.61 10.23
N TYR A 387 -3.13 3.41 9.38
CA TYR A 387 -2.97 4.21 8.16
C TYR A 387 -3.96 3.82 7.04
N GLU A 388 -4.04 4.65 5.98
CA GLU A 388 -5.00 4.51 4.87
C GLU A 388 -6.48 4.44 5.35
N GLY A 389 -6.75 5.13 6.46
CA GLY A 389 -8.01 5.11 7.20
C GLY A 389 -8.03 4.01 8.27
N THR A 390 -8.25 4.42 9.52
CA THR A 390 -8.29 3.50 10.67
C THR A 390 -9.38 2.44 10.51
N SER A 391 -9.32 1.37 11.32
CA SER A 391 -10.38 0.35 11.37
C SER A 391 -11.78 0.93 11.61
N GLU A 392 -11.86 2.02 12.39
CA GLU A 392 -13.12 2.76 12.66
C GLU A 392 -13.59 3.48 11.39
N ILE A 393 -12.69 4.14 10.66
CA ILE A 393 -13.04 4.81 9.40
C ILE A 393 -13.51 3.78 8.35
N GLN A 394 -12.88 2.61 8.25
CA GLN A 394 -13.35 1.56 7.35
C GLN A 394 -14.79 1.13 7.70
N ARG A 395 -15.11 0.98 9.00
CA ARG A 395 -16.47 0.64 9.46
C ARG A 395 -17.48 1.72 9.09
N ILE A 396 -17.14 2.98 9.23
CA ILE A 396 -17.99 4.12 8.82
C ILE A 396 -18.24 4.07 7.31
N VAL A 397 -17.20 3.87 6.50
CA VAL A 397 -17.33 3.77 5.03
C VAL A 397 -18.24 2.60 4.65
N ILE A 398 -18.02 1.42 5.21
CA ILE A 398 -18.83 0.23 4.93
C ILE A 398 -20.31 0.49 5.32
N ALA A 399 -20.56 1.01 6.52
CA ALA A 399 -21.90 1.28 7.01
C ALA A 399 -22.65 2.28 6.10
N ASN A 400 -21.98 3.36 5.68
CA ASN A 400 -22.56 4.35 4.77
C ASN A 400 -22.91 3.72 3.42
N CYS A 401 -22.03 2.90 2.83
CA CYS A 401 -22.31 2.21 1.57
C CYS A 401 -23.50 1.23 1.70
N VAL A 402 -23.59 0.48 2.81
CA VAL A 402 -24.69 -0.44 3.07
C VAL A 402 -26.02 0.31 3.20
N MET A 403 -26.04 1.39 3.98
CA MET A 403 -27.27 2.21 4.12
C MET A 403 -27.73 2.79 2.77
N GLN A 404 -26.80 3.33 1.97
CA GLN A 404 -27.14 3.86 0.65
C GLN A 404 -27.72 2.79 -0.29
N SER A 405 -27.24 1.54 -0.21
CA SER A 405 -27.73 0.45 -1.07
C SER A 405 -29.14 -0.05 -0.71
N ILE A 406 -29.65 0.27 0.46
CA ILE A 406 -31.02 -0.10 0.91
C ILE A 406 -32.04 0.96 0.47
N TYR A 407 -31.62 2.23 0.34
CA TYR A 407 -32.52 3.34 0.03
C TYR A 407 -32.50 3.77 -1.45
N ASN A 408 -31.63 3.18 -2.28
CA ASN A 408 -31.59 3.33 -3.74
C ASN A 408 -32.01 2.01 -4.42
#